data_4791d6eefabb515fe0f810553ceaf731
#
_entry.id   4791d6eefabb515fe0f810553ceaf731
#
_cell.length_a   1.000
_cell.length_b   1.000
_cell.length_c   1.000
_cell.angle_alpha   90.00
_cell.angle_beta   90.00
_cell.angle_gamma   90.00
#
_symmetry.space_group_name_H-M   'P 1'
#
loop_
_entity.id
_entity.type
_entity.pdbx_description
1 polymer ?
#
loop_
_entity_poly.entity_id
_entity_poly.type
_entity_poly.pdbx_seq_one_letter_code
_entity_poly.pdbx_strand_id
1 'polypeptide(L)'
;MIVPDNNDIIKLLEIKIEVIIMTKTFNRFLSVLLAIAVIFSFAVIGSAAEDTFALKSGDAAASTGSFKNNYVGELKITVVADSALTLSDGFALTLSGTDGQNKSYNRSNASVSIDGKKAVITVSFESGMSHASDYTFTVAEGSFTDANGKTNEAFSFTESGNLILEHLNVDRPSTTMQRFIKWLSSWEYAKYIMPIINLLKWFDSL
;
A
#
# COMPACT_ATOMS: atom_id res chain seq x y z
N MET A 1 -19.19 0.30 61.06
CA MET A 1 -18.37 0.04 59.87
C MET A 1 -19.29 -0.75 58.92
N ILE A 2 -19.83 -0.07 57.86
CA ILE A 2 -20.77 -0.69 56.93
C ILE A 2 -19.93 -1.37 55.85
N VAL A 3 -19.99 -2.71 55.80
CA VAL A 3 -19.34 -3.51 54.77
C VAL A 3 -20.28 -3.49 53.54
N PRO A 4 -19.84 -3.02 52.38
CA PRO A 4 -20.71 -3.03 51.19
C PRO A 4 -21.06 -4.47 50.82
N ASP A 5 -22.31 -4.66 50.40
CA ASP A 5 -22.84 -5.96 49.93
C ASP A 5 -22.11 -6.38 48.64
N ASN A 6 -21.87 -7.70 48.50
CA ASN A 6 -21.22 -8.27 47.31
C ASN A 6 -21.95 -7.90 46.01
N ASN A 7 -23.25 -7.70 46.05
CA ASN A 7 -24.05 -7.26 44.91
C ASN A 7 -23.73 -5.82 44.46
N ASP A 8 -23.39 -4.93 45.40
CA ASP A 8 -23.01 -3.55 45.08
C ASP A 8 -21.61 -3.50 44.45
N ILE A 9 -20.72 -4.38 44.88
CA ILE A 9 -19.38 -4.50 44.28
C ILE A 9 -19.46 -5.02 42.85
N ILE A 10 -20.30 -5.99 42.56
CA ILE A 10 -20.52 -6.55 41.22
C ILE A 10 -21.12 -5.50 40.30
N LYS A 11 -22.13 -4.75 40.70
CA LYS A 11 -22.70 -3.65 39.90
C LYS A 11 -21.71 -2.54 39.62
N LEU A 12 -20.86 -2.17 40.57
CA LEU A 12 -19.80 -1.19 40.38
C LEU A 12 -18.73 -1.67 39.37
N LEU A 13 -18.41 -2.96 39.36
CA LEU A 13 -17.50 -3.58 38.40
C LEU A 13 -18.09 -3.61 36.98
N GLU A 14 -19.36 -3.96 36.83
CA GLU A 14 -20.08 -3.95 35.56
C GLU A 14 -20.11 -2.54 34.96
N ILE A 15 -20.48 -1.53 35.76
CA ILE A 15 -20.46 -0.12 35.31
C ILE A 15 -19.05 0.32 34.89
N LYS A 16 -18.00 -0.05 35.64
CA LYS A 16 -16.61 0.27 35.24
C LYS A 16 -16.22 -0.40 33.94
N ILE A 17 -16.61 -1.64 33.70
CA ILE A 17 -16.30 -2.37 32.46
C ILE A 17 -17.02 -1.71 31.28
N GLU A 18 -18.31 -1.38 31.42
CA GLU A 18 -19.06 -0.68 30.37
C GLU A 18 -18.48 0.68 30.03
N VAL A 19 -18.07 1.47 31.02
CA VAL A 19 -17.42 2.76 30.81
C VAL A 19 -16.08 2.62 30.10
N ILE A 20 -15.28 1.59 30.41
CA ILE A 20 -14.00 1.32 29.74
C ILE A 20 -14.22 0.90 28.29
N ILE A 21 -15.22 0.05 28.01
CA ILE A 21 -15.54 -0.37 26.64
C ILE A 21 -16.06 0.80 25.84
N MET A 22 -16.95 1.61 26.41
CA MET A 22 -17.50 2.80 25.76
C MET A 22 -16.42 3.83 25.44
N THR A 23 -15.46 4.06 26.35
CA THR A 23 -14.35 4.99 26.15
C THR A 23 -13.39 4.51 25.06
N LYS A 24 -13.08 3.20 25.01
CA LYS A 24 -12.25 2.62 23.95
C LYS A 24 -12.93 2.70 22.59
N THR A 25 -14.22 2.44 22.52
CA THR A 25 -15.01 2.51 21.28
C THR A 25 -15.14 3.96 20.81
N PHE A 26 -15.39 4.89 21.72
CA PHE A 26 -15.48 6.31 21.46
C PHE A 26 -14.16 6.89 20.95
N ASN A 27 -13.01 6.53 21.57
CA ASN A 27 -11.70 6.98 21.11
C ASN A 27 -11.33 6.42 19.73
N ARG A 28 -11.75 5.19 19.40
CA ARG A 28 -11.60 4.64 18.05
C ARG A 28 -12.48 5.38 17.04
N PHE A 29 -13.71 5.70 17.41
CA PHE A 29 -14.63 6.46 16.55
C PHE A 29 -14.12 7.89 16.35
N LEU A 30 -13.62 8.53 17.40
CA LEU A 30 -13.07 9.89 17.36
C LEU A 30 -11.79 9.95 16.48
N SER A 31 -10.91 8.93 16.55
CA SER A 31 -9.71 8.87 15.69
C SER A 31 -10.05 8.66 14.21
N VAL A 32 -11.08 7.86 13.90
CA VAL A 32 -11.59 7.70 12.53
C VAL A 32 -12.24 9.00 12.04
N LEU A 33 -13.02 9.68 12.89
CA LEU A 33 -13.66 10.96 12.57
C LEU A 33 -12.62 12.06 12.37
N LEU A 34 -11.55 12.07 13.17
CA LEU A 34 -10.43 13.01 13.04
C LEU A 34 -9.65 12.75 11.74
N ALA A 35 -9.42 11.49 11.39
CA ALA A 35 -8.79 11.11 10.12
C ALA A 35 -9.65 11.54 8.92
N ILE A 36 -10.96 11.33 9.00
CA ILE A 36 -11.91 11.80 7.98
C ILE A 36 -11.95 13.34 7.92
N ALA A 37 -11.95 14.03 9.08
CA ALA A 37 -11.95 15.49 9.14
C ALA A 37 -10.66 16.09 8.57
N VAL A 38 -9.51 15.44 8.76
CA VAL A 38 -8.24 15.85 8.13
C VAL A 38 -8.31 15.69 6.62
N ILE A 39 -8.93 14.61 6.11
CA ILE A 39 -9.13 14.40 4.67
C ILE A 39 -10.08 15.47 4.09
N PHE A 40 -11.14 15.86 4.83
CA PHE A 40 -12.10 16.87 4.36
C PHE A 40 -11.68 18.32 4.63
N SER A 41 -10.78 18.60 5.57
CA SER A 41 -10.32 19.98 5.84
C SER A 41 -9.41 20.54 4.76
N PHE A 42 -8.88 19.69 3.85
CA PHE A 42 -8.23 20.16 2.62
C PHE A 42 -9.22 20.48 1.49
N ALA A 43 -10.50 20.17 1.64
CA ALA A 43 -11.51 20.30 0.59
C ALA A 43 -12.31 21.61 0.60
N VAL A 44 -12.03 22.54 1.51
CA VAL A 44 -12.79 23.82 1.58
C VAL A 44 -11.85 25.01 1.72
N ILE A 45 -10.99 25.19 0.74
CA ILE A 45 -10.59 26.53 0.33
C ILE A 45 -11.26 26.71 -1.03
N GLY A 46 -12.29 27.58 -1.08
CA GLY A 46 -12.98 27.91 -2.30
C GLY A 46 -11.99 28.43 -3.35
N SER A 47 -11.53 27.55 -4.21
CA SER A 47 -10.83 27.94 -5.41
C SER A 47 -11.88 28.30 -6.46
N ALA A 48 -11.72 29.46 -7.08
CA ALA A 48 -12.12 29.64 -8.48
C ALA A 48 -11.75 28.34 -9.19
N ALA A 49 -12.63 27.79 -10.03
CA ALA A 49 -12.38 26.56 -10.75
C ALA A 49 -10.99 26.64 -11.40
N GLU A 50 -9.96 26.17 -10.67
CA GLU A 50 -8.64 26.06 -11.23
C GLU A 50 -8.74 25.03 -12.33
N ASP A 51 -8.24 25.41 -13.49
CA ASP A 51 -8.21 24.61 -14.69
C ASP A 51 -7.28 23.43 -14.43
N THR A 52 -7.80 22.38 -13.79
CA THR A 52 -7.07 21.20 -13.34
C THR A 52 -7.06 20.11 -14.40
N PHE A 53 -6.18 19.14 -14.27
CA PHE A 53 -6.18 17.93 -15.09
C PHE A 53 -6.19 16.67 -14.21
N ALA A 54 -6.73 15.58 -14.73
CA ALA A 54 -6.79 14.30 -14.04
C ALA A 54 -5.59 13.41 -14.42
N LEU A 55 -5.01 12.73 -13.43
CA LEU A 55 -4.16 11.56 -13.66
C LEU A 55 -5.05 10.37 -14.04
N LYS A 56 -4.61 9.53 -14.99
CA LYS A 56 -5.46 8.49 -15.62
C LYS A 56 -5.29 7.10 -15.03
N SER A 57 -4.07 6.77 -14.63
CA SER A 57 -3.77 5.46 -14.08
C SER A 57 -2.62 5.54 -13.09
N GLY A 58 -2.61 4.60 -12.16
CA GLY A 58 -1.53 4.39 -11.22
C GLY A 58 -1.20 2.91 -11.12
N ASP A 59 0.03 2.61 -10.76
CA ASP A 59 0.59 1.29 -10.51
C ASP A 59 1.67 1.40 -9.43
N ALA A 60 1.82 0.37 -8.60
CA ALA A 60 2.85 0.33 -7.57
C ALA A 60 3.52 -1.03 -7.51
N ALA A 61 4.84 -1.02 -7.48
CA ALA A 61 5.65 -2.22 -7.46
C ALA A 61 6.83 -2.09 -6.49
N ALA A 62 7.14 -3.13 -5.74
CA ALA A 62 8.37 -3.21 -4.98
C ALA A 62 9.55 -3.43 -5.94
N SER A 63 10.57 -2.57 -5.88
CA SER A 63 11.76 -2.65 -6.73
C SER A 63 12.96 -3.28 -6.02
N THR A 64 13.03 -3.14 -4.70
CA THR A 64 14.01 -3.82 -3.86
C THR A 64 13.35 -4.38 -2.61
N GLY A 65 13.90 -5.46 -2.06
CA GLY A 65 13.39 -6.08 -0.86
C GLY A 65 13.53 -7.60 -0.85
N SER A 66 12.75 -8.27 -0.01
CA SER A 66 12.75 -9.72 0.14
C SER A 66 11.31 -10.25 0.16
N PHE A 67 10.92 -10.94 -0.90
CA PHE A 67 9.61 -11.60 -0.98
C PHE A 67 9.41 -12.61 0.17
N LYS A 68 10.44 -13.35 0.53
CA LYS A 68 10.38 -14.36 1.60
C LYS A 68 9.93 -13.79 2.95
N ASN A 69 10.31 -12.55 3.24
CA ASN A 69 10.00 -11.88 4.50
C ASN A 69 8.96 -10.77 4.32
N ASN A 70 8.35 -10.66 3.13
CA ASN A 70 7.43 -9.57 2.78
C ASN A 70 8.08 -8.18 2.99
N TYR A 71 9.40 -8.13 3.00
CA TYR A 71 10.14 -6.91 3.22
C TYR A 71 10.32 -6.15 1.91
N VAL A 72 9.91 -4.90 1.90
CA VAL A 72 10.10 -3.97 0.79
C VAL A 72 11.08 -2.89 1.23
N GLY A 73 12.20 -2.76 0.52
CA GLY A 73 13.18 -1.71 0.75
C GLY A 73 12.83 -0.45 -0.02
N GLU A 74 12.33 -0.61 -1.25
CA GLU A 74 12.01 0.47 -2.15
C GLU A 74 10.74 0.17 -2.96
N LEU A 75 9.86 1.19 -3.09
CA LEU A 75 8.67 1.14 -3.92
C LEU A 75 8.83 2.05 -5.13
N LYS A 76 8.38 1.61 -6.29
CA LYS A 76 8.18 2.42 -7.49
C LYS A 76 6.69 2.57 -7.74
N ILE A 77 6.24 3.82 -7.72
CA ILE A 77 4.86 4.20 -7.98
C ILE A 77 4.85 4.92 -9.33
N THR A 78 4.08 4.39 -10.27
CA THR A 78 3.94 4.96 -11.60
C THR A 78 2.58 5.64 -11.72
N VAL A 79 2.55 6.87 -12.22
CA VAL A 79 1.32 7.57 -12.59
C VAL A 79 1.41 8.09 -14.02
N VAL A 80 0.28 8.13 -14.71
CA VAL A 80 0.19 8.53 -16.12
C VAL A 80 -0.87 9.62 -16.28
N ALA A 81 -0.59 10.60 -17.13
CA ALA A 81 -1.52 11.67 -17.52
C ALA A 81 -1.74 11.69 -19.04
N ASP A 82 -2.68 12.52 -19.51
CA ASP A 82 -2.91 12.73 -20.94
C ASP A 82 -1.92 13.73 -21.56
N SER A 83 -1.32 14.60 -20.73
CA SER A 83 -0.35 15.63 -21.13
C SER A 83 1.00 15.41 -20.48
N ALA A 84 2.03 16.08 -20.98
CA ALA A 84 3.36 16.05 -20.41
C ALA A 84 3.33 16.64 -18.99
N LEU A 85 4.00 15.97 -18.06
CA LEU A 85 4.06 16.31 -16.65
C LEU A 85 5.32 17.11 -16.32
N THR A 86 5.21 18.01 -15.36
CA THR A 86 6.30 18.68 -14.66
C THR A 86 6.08 18.55 -13.17
N LEU A 87 7.13 18.27 -12.40
CA LEU A 87 7.04 18.12 -10.95
C LEU A 87 6.90 19.48 -10.28
N SER A 88 5.85 19.63 -9.47
CA SER A 88 5.60 20.83 -8.67
C SER A 88 6.41 20.84 -7.37
N ASP A 89 6.68 22.02 -6.82
CA ASP A 89 7.30 22.17 -5.49
C ASP A 89 6.40 21.63 -4.36
N GLY A 90 5.08 21.64 -4.57
CA GLY A 90 4.07 21.10 -3.65
C GLY A 90 3.87 19.59 -3.74
N PHE A 91 4.76 18.84 -4.43
CA PHE A 91 4.61 17.39 -4.55
C PHE A 91 4.42 16.69 -3.21
N ALA A 92 3.35 15.92 -3.10
CA ALA A 92 3.08 15.04 -1.97
C ALA A 92 2.40 13.73 -2.42
N LEU A 93 2.82 12.63 -1.80
CA LEU A 93 2.27 11.29 -1.97
C LEU A 93 2.03 10.68 -0.60
N THR A 94 0.86 10.07 -0.41
CA THR A 94 0.58 9.27 0.79
C THR A 94 0.30 7.83 0.42
N LEU A 95 0.69 6.93 1.32
CA LEU A 95 0.39 5.51 1.27
C LEU A 95 -0.39 5.15 2.53
N SER A 96 -1.50 4.44 2.37
CA SER A 96 -2.32 3.90 3.46
C SER A 96 -2.63 2.43 3.20
N GLY A 97 -2.25 1.57 4.14
CA GLY A 97 -2.50 0.12 4.07
C GLY A 97 -3.62 -0.32 5.00
N THR A 98 -4.39 -1.33 4.60
CA THR A 98 -5.41 -1.96 5.46
C THR A 98 -4.79 -2.70 6.66
N ASP A 99 -3.49 -2.95 6.64
CA ASP A 99 -2.69 -3.44 7.77
C ASP A 99 -2.30 -2.35 8.78
N GLY A 100 -2.75 -1.10 8.56
CA GLY A 100 -2.49 0.04 9.43
C GLY A 100 -1.21 0.80 9.10
N GLN A 101 -0.50 0.45 8.05
CA GLN A 101 0.65 1.21 7.60
C GLN A 101 0.21 2.53 6.96
N ASN A 102 0.85 3.63 7.38
CA ASN A 102 0.63 4.96 6.81
C ASN A 102 1.99 5.64 6.63
N LYS A 103 2.25 6.12 5.42
CA LYS A 103 3.49 6.81 5.04
C LYS A 103 3.17 8.06 4.24
N SER A 104 3.99 9.09 4.39
CA SER A 104 3.89 10.33 3.61
C SER A 104 5.23 10.67 3.00
N TYR A 105 5.19 11.06 1.74
CA TYR A 105 6.37 11.36 0.94
C TYR A 105 6.22 12.72 0.28
N ASN A 106 7.34 13.40 0.12
CA ASN A 106 7.46 14.69 -0.54
C ASN A 106 8.79 14.75 -1.31
N ARG A 107 9.14 15.90 -1.86
CA ARG A 107 10.39 16.06 -2.65
C ARG A 107 11.67 15.77 -1.86
N SER A 108 11.66 15.78 -0.53
CA SER A 108 12.86 15.53 0.28
C SER A 108 13.13 14.04 0.51
N ASN A 109 12.10 13.19 0.41
CA ASN A 109 12.19 11.76 0.71
C ASN A 109 11.63 10.87 -0.40
N ALA A 110 11.33 11.44 -1.57
CA ALA A 110 10.96 10.72 -2.79
C ALA A 110 11.82 11.19 -3.96
N SER A 111 12.19 10.27 -4.84
CA SER A 111 12.80 10.59 -6.14
C SER A 111 11.74 10.48 -7.22
N VAL A 112 11.57 11.51 -8.04
CA VAL A 112 10.59 11.53 -9.13
C VAL A 112 11.30 11.68 -10.46
N SER A 113 11.09 10.71 -11.34
CA SER A 113 11.54 10.74 -12.73
C SER A 113 10.35 10.90 -13.65
N ILE A 114 10.38 11.88 -14.54
CA ILE A 114 9.29 12.16 -15.47
C ILE A 114 9.79 11.91 -16.90
N ASP A 115 9.00 11.15 -17.64
CA ASP A 115 9.18 10.87 -19.06
C ASP A 115 7.88 11.20 -19.80
N GLY A 116 7.81 12.41 -20.33
CA GLY A 116 6.63 12.93 -21.00
C GLY A 116 5.37 12.88 -20.12
N LYS A 117 4.46 11.97 -20.42
CA LYS A 117 3.16 11.80 -19.73
C LYS A 117 3.22 10.86 -18.51
N LYS A 118 4.36 10.27 -18.25
CA LYS A 118 4.57 9.28 -17.21
C LYS A 118 5.50 9.82 -16.13
N ALA A 119 5.10 9.72 -14.87
CA ALA A 119 5.96 9.95 -13.72
C ALA A 119 6.17 8.65 -12.95
N VAL A 120 7.44 8.38 -12.61
CA VAL A 120 7.84 7.26 -11.74
C VAL A 120 8.39 7.86 -10.45
N ILE A 121 7.69 7.59 -9.37
CA ILE A 121 8.01 8.05 -8.02
C ILE A 121 8.67 6.88 -7.29
N THR A 122 9.90 7.05 -6.87
CA THR A 122 10.65 6.05 -6.12
C THR A 122 10.79 6.51 -4.67
N VAL A 123 10.37 5.66 -3.74
CA VAL A 123 10.38 5.95 -2.30
C VAL A 123 11.02 4.81 -1.51
N SER A 124 11.77 5.15 -0.46
CA SER A 124 12.21 4.17 0.52
C SER A 124 11.04 3.77 1.41
N PHE A 125 10.81 2.46 1.54
CA PHE A 125 9.71 1.94 2.36
C PHE A 125 10.23 1.26 3.64
N GLU A 126 11.28 0.45 3.53
CA GLU A 126 12.01 -0.22 4.62
C GLU A 126 11.12 -0.88 5.68
N SER A 127 10.10 -1.60 5.23
CA SER A 127 9.09 -2.21 6.08
C SER A 127 8.53 -3.47 5.44
N GLY A 128 7.87 -4.32 6.24
CA GLY A 128 7.11 -5.45 5.70
C GLY A 128 5.79 -5.00 5.13
N MET A 129 5.35 -5.64 4.04
CA MET A 129 4.00 -5.53 3.49
C MET A 129 3.26 -6.85 3.63
N SER A 130 1.95 -6.79 3.86
CA SER A 130 1.11 -7.98 3.90
C SER A 130 0.59 -8.32 2.51
N HIS A 131 0.72 -9.59 2.08
CA HIS A 131 0.10 -10.08 0.84
C HIS A 131 -1.43 -9.97 0.84
N ALA A 132 -2.04 -10.04 2.03
CA ALA A 132 -3.49 -10.03 2.20
C ALA A 132 -4.08 -8.63 2.39
N SER A 133 -3.24 -7.60 2.34
CA SER A 133 -3.65 -6.21 2.55
C SER A 133 -3.66 -5.44 1.23
N ASP A 134 -4.55 -4.47 1.17
CA ASP A 134 -4.59 -3.50 0.08
C ASP A 134 -3.89 -2.21 0.52
N TYR A 135 -3.22 -1.56 -0.42
CA TYR A 135 -2.47 -0.33 -0.21
C TYR A 135 -2.98 0.74 -1.16
N THR A 136 -3.49 1.82 -0.58
CA THR A 136 -3.96 2.98 -1.33
C THR A 136 -2.86 4.03 -1.40
N PHE A 137 -2.54 4.44 -2.61
CA PHE A 137 -1.62 5.51 -2.94
C PHE A 137 -2.41 6.74 -3.34
N THR A 138 -2.14 7.88 -2.72
CA THR A 138 -2.79 9.14 -3.05
C THR A 138 -1.76 10.18 -3.41
N VAL A 139 -1.79 10.63 -4.64
CA VAL A 139 -1.05 11.80 -5.13
C VAL A 139 -1.88 13.03 -4.83
N ALA A 140 -1.33 13.98 -4.10
CA ALA A 140 -2.04 15.19 -3.73
C ALA A 140 -2.31 16.08 -4.96
N GLU A 141 -3.36 16.88 -4.86
CA GLU A 141 -3.62 17.97 -5.78
C GLU A 141 -2.41 18.90 -5.88
N GLY A 142 -2.11 19.39 -7.07
CA GLY A 142 -0.98 20.29 -7.30
C GLY A 142 0.41 19.65 -7.22
N SER A 143 0.51 18.31 -7.14
CA SER A 143 1.79 17.58 -7.16
C SER A 143 2.51 17.66 -8.50
N PHE A 144 1.76 17.81 -9.59
CA PHE A 144 2.25 17.94 -10.95
C PHE A 144 1.57 19.11 -11.66
N THR A 145 2.27 19.67 -12.64
CA THR A 145 1.71 20.63 -13.60
C THR A 145 1.85 20.09 -15.01
N ASP A 146 0.90 20.44 -15.87
CA ASP A 146 0.98 20.13 -17.30
C ASP A 146 1.75 21.23 -18.09
N ALA A 147 1.88 21.05 -19.40
CA ALA A 147 2.55 22.02 -20.27
C ALA A 147 1.85 23.39 -20.35
N ASN A 148 0.58 23.49 -19.92
CA ASN A 148 -0.22 24.71 -19.89
C ASN A 148 -0.19 25.38 -18.51
N GLY A 149 0.53 24.80 -17.54
CA GLY A 149 0.59 25.30 -16.18
C GLY A 149 -0.62 24.89 -15.29
N LYS A 150 -1.51 24.00 -15.78
CA LYS A 150 -2.60 23.45 -14.98
C LYS A 150 -2.07 22.47 -13.96
N THR A 151 -2.68 22.42 -12.77
CA THR A 151 -2.31 21.48 -11.72
C THR A 151 -3.13 20.20 -11.78
N ASN A 152 -2.57 19.07 -11.32
CA ASN A 152 -3.35 17.84 -11.22
C ASN A 152 -4.37 17.92 -10.06
N GLU A 153 -5.53 17.29 -10.29
CA GLU A 153 -6.46 16.92 -9.20
C GLU A 153 -5.85 15.86 -8.30
N ALA A 154 -6.35 15.75 -7.06
CA ALA A 154 -5.99 14.63 -6.19
C ALA A 154 -6.34 13.29 -6.86
N PHE A 155 -5.38 12.37 -6.89
CA PHE A 155 -5.54 11.09 -7.56
C PHE A 155 -5.18 9.95 -6.62
N SER A 156 -6.08 8.97 -6.51
CA SER A 156 -5.86 7.78 -5.68
C SER A 156 -6.08 6.51 -6.48
N PHE A 157 -5.26 5.51 -6.21
CA PHE A 157 -5.43 4.15 -6.70
C PHE A 157 -5.05 3.15 -5.61
N THR A 158 -5.51 1.92 -5.74
CA THR A 158 -5.27 0.86 -4.75
C THR A 158 -4.67 -0.35 -5.44
N GLU A 159 -3.59 -0.88 -4.85
CA GLU A 159 -2.93 -2.11 -5.27
C GLU A 159 -2.90 -3.12 -4.13
N SER A 160 -3.08 -4.39 -4.44
CA SER A 160 -2.94 -5.45 -3.46
C SER A 160 -1.46 -5.68 -3.12
N GLY A 161 -1.17 -5.99 -1.85
CA GLY A 161 0.17 -6.32 -1.42
C GLY A 161 0.77 -7.51 -2.19
N ASN A 162 -0.07 -8.42 -2.67
CA ASN A 162 0.39 -9.53 -3.53
C ASN A 162 0.97 -9.03 -4.86
N LEU A 163 0.29 -8.10 -5.54
CA LEU A 163 0.77 -7.52 -6.80
C LEU A 163 2.03 -6.69 -6.59
N ILE A 164 2.05 -5.84 -5.56
CA ILE A 164 3.23 -5.03 -5.22
C ILE A 164 4.47 -5.90 -4.97
N LEU A 165 4.31 -6.97 -4.19
CA LEU A 165 5.40 -7.88 -3.84
C LEU A 165 5.80 -8.81 -5.00
N GLU A 166 4.91 -9.04 -5.97
CA GLU A 166 5.18 -9.89 -7.13
C GLU A 166 6.36 -9.38 -7.96
N HIS A 167 6.57 -8.08 -7.98
CA HIS A 167 7.66 -7.43 -8.71
C HIS A 167 9.03 -7.55 -8.01
N LEU A 168 9.06 -8.02 -6.75
CA LEU A 168 10.34 -8.35 -6.13
C LEU A 168 10.97 -9.52 -6.89
N ASN A 169 12.10 -9.25 -7.51
CA ASN A 169 12.89 -10.22 -8.26
C ASN A 169 13.63 -11.16 -7.28
N VAL A 170 12.89 -11.84 -6.44
CA VAL A 170 13.41 -12.79 -5.46
C VAL A 170 12.78 -14.13 -5.80
N ASP A 171 13.57 -15.19 -5.71
CA ASP A 171 13.09 -16.58 -5.82
C ASP A 171 11.75 -16.70 -5.09
N ARG A 172 10.65 -16.59 -5.83
CA ARG A 172 9.31 -16.88 -5.28
C ARG A 172 9.44 -18.20 -4.58
N PRO A 173 8.93 -18.35 -3.34
CA PRO A 173 8.85 -19.69 -2.79
C PRO A 173 8.06 -20.50 -3.80
N SER A 174 8.81 -21.28 -4.58
CA SER A 174 8.24 -22.12 -5.62
C SER A 174 7.02 -22.82 -5.04
N THR A 175 5.92 -22.87 -5.78
CA THR A 175 4.77 -23.68 -5.40
C THR A 175 5.28 -25.05 -4.96
N THR A 176 4.52 -25.78 -4.16
CA THR A 176 4.93 -27.14 -3.74
C THR A 176 5.33 -27.98 -4.98
N MET A 177 4.65 -27.73 -6.10
CA MET A 177 4.94 -28.34 -7.39
C MET A 177 6.32 -27.92 -7.94
N GLN A 178 6.63 -26.63 -7.93
CA GLN A 178 7.92 -26.11 -8.42
C GLN A 178 9.10 -26.60 -7.55
N ARG A 179 8.90 -26.67 -6.21
CA ARG A 179 9.91 -27.28 -5.30
C ARG A 179 10.12 -28.75 -5.61
N PHE A 180 9.05 -29.46 -5.87
CA PHE A 180 9.11 -30.87 -6.24
C PHE A 180 9.81 -31.06 -7.59
N ILE A 181 9.47 -30.24 -8.60
CA ILE A 181 10.14 -30.24 -9.92
C ILE A 181 11.63 -29.93 -9.77
N LYS A 182 11.99 -28.89 -8.97
CA LYS A 182 13.39 -28.51 -8.71
C LYS A 182 14.15 -29.65 -8.02
N TRP A 183 13.54 -30.30 -7.03
CA TRP A 183 14.12 -31.44 -6.33
C TRP A 183 14.29 -32.62 -7.29
N LEU A 184 13.31 -33.00 -8.09
CA LEU A 184 13.42 -34.05 -9.13
C LEU A 184 14.55 -33.74 -10.13
N SER A 185 14.65 -32.47 -10.56
CA SER A 185 15.67 -32.02 -11.53
C SER A 185 17.09 -32.03 -10.96
N SER A 186 17.26 -32.00 -9.65
CA SER A 186 18.55 -32.06 -8.98
C SER A 186 19.06 -33.47 -8.75
N TRP A 187 18.28 -34.51 -9.04
CA TRP A 187 18.68 -35.89 -8.87
C TRP A 187 19.72 -36.30 -9.92
N GLU A 188 20.65 -37.10 -9.51
CA GLU A 188 21.68 -37.70 -10.41
C GLU A 188 21.07 -38.45 -11.58
N TYR A 189 19.89 -39.05 -11.38
CA TYR A 189 19.14 -39.77 -12.35
C TYR A 189 18.04 -38.98 -13.08
N ALA A 190 18.02 -37.66 -12.90
CA ALA A 190 17.00 -36.78 -13.50
C ALA A 190 16.89 -36.93 -15.02
N LYS A 191 18.00 -37.25 -15.71
CA LYS A 191 18.02 -37.52 -17.17
C LYS A 191 17.09 -38.64 -17.63
N TYR A 192 16.82 -39.63 -16.78
CA TYR A 192 15.94 -40.75 -17.12
C TYR A 192 14.45 -40.45 -16.93
N ILE A 193 14.13 -39.43 -16.11
CA ILE A 193 12.74 -39.03 -15.84
C ILE A 193 12.42 -37.64 -16.45
N MET A 194 13.29 -37.13 -17.32
CA MET A 194 13.13 -35.84 -17.98
C MET A 194 11.76 -35.65 -18.67
N PRO A 195 11.20 -36.68 -19.35
CA PRO A 195 9.86 -36.56 -19.93
C PRO A 195 8.78 -36.26 -18.87
N ILE A 196 8.88 -36.85 -17.69
CA ILE A 196 7.94 -36.66 -16.58
C ILE A 196 8.14 -35.22 -16.00
N ILE A 197 9.38 -34.79 -15.82
CA ILE A 197 9.72 -33.44 -15.35
C ILE A 197 9.15 -32.38 -16.31
N ASN A 198 9.29 -32.57 -17.61
CA ASN A 198 8.77 -31.67 -18.62
C ASN A 198 7.23 -31.64 -18.64
N LEU A 199 6.59 -32.77 -18.43
CA LEU A 199 5.13 -32.87 -18.31
C LEU A 199 4.65 -32.08 -17.05
N LEU A 200 5.32 -32.23 -15.91
CA LEU A 200 4.99 -31.50 -14.68
C LEU A 200 5.17 -30.01 -14.85
N LYS A 201 6.23 -29.55 -15.54
CA LYS A 201 6.45 -28.14 -15.88
C LYS A 201 5.33 -27.59 -16.76
N TRP A 202 4.85 -28.37 -17.71
CA TRP A 202 3.74 -27.98 -18.58
C TRP A 202 2.44 -27.81 -17.76
N PHE A 203 2.12 -28.73 -16.85
CA PHE A 203 0.97 -28.61 -15.95
C PHE A 203 1.08 -27.40 -14.98
N ASP A 204 2.27 -27.06 -14.52
CA ASP A 204 2.50 -25.90 -13.61
C ASP A 204 2.38 -24.56 -14.36
N SER A 205 2.39 -24.59 -15.71
CA SER A 205 2.27 -23.41 -16.57
C SER A 205 0.84 -23.12 -17.04
N LEU A 206 -0.12 -24.05 -16.78
CA LEU A 206 -1.55 -23.87 -17.06
C LEU A 206 -2.26 -23.08 -15.97
#